data_d6e9107f416e0b03b96a4b67f0a93d21
#
_entry.id   d6e9107f416e0b03b96a4b67f0a93d21
#
_cell.length_a   1.000
_cell.length_b   1.000
_cell.length_c   1.000
_cell.angle_alpha   90.00
_cell.angle_beta   90.00
_cell.angle_gamma   90.00
#
_symmetry.space_group_name_H-M   'P 1'
#
loop_
_entity.id
_entity.type
_entity.pdbx_description
1 polymer ?
#
loop_
_entity_poly.entity_id
_entity_poly.type
_entity_poly.pdbx_seq_one_letter_code
_entity_poly.pdbx_strand_id
1 'polypeptide(L)'
;KSYNHKLIVLNVKEEGLENKILKILKKNKIKNYFFHDQTFSSLLKSKNKINVSLRYSEYEDLKKTNELFDKIKWLWIDNFNEIKLKKKIYFFLKKRKVKICIVSPELVNKNKLNEIKKLFLYFKRNNFFIDAVCTKNPEIWMKLK
;
A
#
# COMPACT_ATOMS: atom_id res chain seq x y z
N LYS A 1 8.50 10.96 21.74
CA LYS A 1 7.07 10.97 21.31
C LYS A 1 6.59 9.54 21.25
N SER A 2 5.50 9.21 21.93
CA SER A 2 4.88 7.88 21.89
C SER A 2 4.26 7.66 20.50
N TYR A 3 4.63 6.57 19.84
CA TYR A 3 4.01 6.14 18.61
C TYR A 3 2.63 5.54 18.92
N ASN A 4 1.57 6.09 18.33
CA ASN A 4 0.19 5.65 18.53
C ASN A 4 -0.56 5.44 17.20
N HIS A 5 0.10 4.85 16.20
CA HIS A 5 -0.52 4.54 14.92
C HIS A 5 -0.65 3.02 14.73
N LYS A 6 -1.69 2.61 14.01
CA LYS A 6 -1.95 1.19 13.71
C LYS A 6 -1.00 0.60 12.69
N LEU A 7 -0.45 1.42 11.79
CA LEU A 7 0.41 1.00 10.69
C LEU A 7 1.40 2.12 10.35
N ILE A 8 2.66 1.78 10.11
CA ILE A 8 3.65 2.69 9.51
C ILE A 8 3.95 2.27 8.07
N VAL A 9 3.89 3.21 7.16
CA VAL A 9 4.43 3.08 5.81
C VAL A 9 5.80 3.78 5.78
N LEU A 10 6.83 3.01 5.47
CA LEU A 10 8.21 3.48 5.41
C LEU A 10 8.59 3.70 3.95
N ASN A 11 8.46 4.94 3.51
CA ASN A 11 8.84 5.34 2.16
C ASN A 11 10.37 5.52 2.11
N VAL A 12 11.08 4.51 1.57
CA VAL A 12 12.54 4.45 1.56
C VAL A 12 13.07 5.01 0.26
N LYS A 13 13.74 6.16 0.32
CA LYS A 13 14.30 6.87 -0.84
C LYS A 13 15.80 6.63 -1.03
N GLU A 14 16.45 5.96 -0.09
CA GLU A 14 17.87 5.67 -0.11
C GLU A 14 18.11 4.20 0.23
N GLU A 15 18.92 3.51 -0.58
CA GLU A 15 19.27 2.11 -0.36
C GLU A 15 20.18 1.93 0.86
N GLY A 16 20.06 0.77 1.53
CA GLY A 16 20.91 0.40 2.66
C GLY A 16 20.43 0.92 4.02
N LEU A 17 19.34 1.69 4.09
CA LEU A 17 18.76 2.16 5.35
C LEU A 17 17.93 1.10 6.08
N GLU A 18 17.53 0.03 5.41
CA GLU A 18 16.58 -0.96 5.94
C GLU A 18 17.01 -1.52 7.30
N ASN A 19 18.27 -1.91 7.43
CA ASN A 19 18.77 -2.48 8.69
C ASN A 19 18.77 -1.47 9.84
N LYS A 20 19.09 -0.19 9.56
CA LYS A 20 19.04 0.88 10.57
C LYS A 20 17.60 1.12 11.02
N ILE A 21 16.67 1.20 10.06
CA ILE A 21 15.24 1.38 10.33
C ILE A 21 14.69 0.20 11.14
N LEU A 22 15.03 -1.05 10.78
CA LEU A 22 14.60 -2.24 11.52
C LEU A 22 15.07 -2.24 12.97
N LYS A 23 16.30 -1.79 13.26
CA LYS A 23 16.81 -1.62 14.63
C LYS A 23 15.93 -0.63 15.41
N ILE A 24 15.57 0.50 14.80
CA ILE A 24 14.70 1.52 15.42
C ILE A 24 13.30 0.96 15.68
N LEU A 25 12.69 0.27 14.71
CA LEU A 25 11.38 -0.36 14.86
C LEU A 25 11.38 -1.38 16.00
N LYS A 26 12.40 -2.23 16.05
CA LYS A 26 12.57 -3.24 17.11
C LYS A 26 12.73 -2.60 18.48
N LYS A 27 13.61 -1.58 18.61
CA LYS A 27 13.81 -0.84 19.87
C LYS A 27 12.51 -0.23 20.39
N ASN A 28 11.65 0.27 19.49
CA ASN A 28 10.36 0.88 19.83
C ASN A 28 9.17 -0.11 19.83
N LYS A 29 9.42 -1.43 19.71
CA LYS A 29 8.40 -2.49 19.71
C LYS A 29 7.34 -2.33 18.61
N ILE A 30 7.68 -1.68 17.48
CA ILE A 30 6.79 -1.44 16.36
C ILE A 30 6.78 -2.68 15.47
N LYS A 31 5.63 -3.34 15.37
CA LYS A 31 5.45 -4.61 14.62
C LYS A 31 4.68 -4.43 13.31
N ASN A 32 3.82 -3.42 13.23
CA ASN A 32 2.94 -3.24 12.09
C ASN A 32 3.46 -2.14 11.16
N TYR A 33 4.21 -2.54 10.15
CA TYR A 33 4.85 -1.65 9.18
C TYR A 33 5.05 -2.37 7.83
N PHE A 34 5.29 -1.60 6.78
CA PHE A 34 5.89 -2.10 5.55
C PHE A 34 6.78 -1.03 4.90
N PHE A 35 7.77 -1.53 4.15
CA PHE A 35 8.65 -0.70 3.33
C PHE A 35 8.02 -0.49 1.97
N HIS A 36 8.07 0.73 1.49
CA HIS A 36 7.52 1.15 0.22
C HIS A 36 8.55 1.96 -0.58
N ASP A 37 8.38 2.00 -1.89
CA ASP A 37 9.18 2.80 -2.82
C ASP A 37 10.68 2.44 -2.88
N GLN A 38 11.01 1.21 -2.48
CA GLN A 38 12.35 0.68 -2.65
C GLN A 38 12.65 0.47 -4.14
N THR A 39 13.93 0.59 -4.52
CA THR A 39 14.36 0.12 -5.84
C THR A 39 14.05 -1.37 -6.00
N PHE A 40 13.83 -1.83 -7.24
CA PHE A 40 13.49 -3.24 -7.48
C PHE A 40 14.60 -4.19 -6.99
N SER A 41 15.87 -3.79 -7.11
CA SER A 41 17.00 -4.55 -6.61
C SER A 41 17.01 -4.68 -5.08
N SER A 42 16.74 -3.58 -4.37
CA SER A 42 16.62 -3.57 -2.91
C SER A 42 15.44 -4.41 -2.42
N LEU A 43 14.31 -4.31 -3.10
CA LEU A 43 13.12 -5.12 -2.81
C LEU A 43 13.44 -6.61 -2.95
N LEU A 44 14.09 -7.04 -4.03
CA LEU A 44 14.47 -8.45 -4.23
C LEU A 44 15.39 -8.98 -3.14
N LYS A 45 16.36 -8.17 -2.68
CA LYS A 45 17.28 -8.55 -1.59
C LYS A 45 16.56 -8.66 -0.24
N SER A 46 15.54 -7.86 -0.02
CA SER A 46 14.88 -7.71 1.29
C SER A 46 13.56 -8.47 1.45
N LYS A 47 12.87 -8.86 0.37
CA LYS A 47 11.51 -9.44 0.37
C LYS A 47 11.28 -10.64 1.31
N ASN A 48 12.32 -11.40 1.63
CA ASN A 48 12.23 -12.55 2.54
C ASN A 48 12.47 -12.18 4.01
N LYS A 49 12.98 -10.99 4.28
CA LYS A 49 13.45 -10.56 5.61
C LYS A 49 12.54 -9.51 6.24
N ILE A 50 11.89 -8.70 5.42
CA ILE A 50 11.08 -7.57 5.87
C ILE A 50 9.75 -7.50 5.12
N ASN A 51 8.78 -6.82 5.71
CA ASN A 51 7.53 -6.54 5.02
C ASN A 51 7.75 -5.47 3.96
N VAL A 52 7.62 -5.83 2.70
CA VAL A 52 7.75 -4.92 1.55
C VAL A 52 6.45 -4.84 0.79
N SER A 53 6.25 -3.74 0.06
CA SER A 53 5.14 -3.60 -0.89
C SER A 53 5.65 -3.60 -2.33
N LEU A 54 4.87 -4.20 -3.22
CA LEU A 54 4.92 -3.86 -4.64
C LEU A 54 4.06 -2.64 -4.92
N ARG A 55 4.35 -1.98 -6.02
CA ARG A 55 3.58 -0.86 -6.54
C ARG A 55 2.76 -1.32 -7.75
N TYR A 56 1.58 -0.77 -7.89
CA TYR A 56 0.69 -1.00 -9.02
C TYR A 56 -0.03 0.29 -9.38
N SER A 57 -0.03 0.61 -10.66
CA SER A 57 -0.67 1.81 -11.18
C SER A 57 -1.07 1.60 -12.64
N GLU A 58 -1.55 2.65 -13.29
CA GLU A 58 -1.75 2.67 -14.75
C GLU A 58 -0.45 2.48 -15.53
N TYR A 59 0.67 2.79 -14.92
CA TYR A 59 2.00 2.77 -15.54
C TYR A 59 2.86 1.58 -15.11
N GLU A 60 2.41 0.81 -14.11
CA GLU A 60 3.15 -0.32 -13.53
C GLU A 60 2.28 -1.58 -13.51
N ASP A 61 2.61 -2.56 -14.35
CA ASP A 61 1.85 -3.82 -14.46
C ASP A 61 2.41 -4.89 -13.52
N LEU A 62 1.51 -5.70 -12.98
CA LEU A 62 1.83 -6.82 -12.09
C LEU A 62 2.23 -8.10 -12.83
N LYS A 63 2.07 -8.19 -14.14
CA LYS A 63 2.27 -9.44 -14.91
C LYS A 63 3.65 -10.04 -14.70
N LYS A 64 4.70 -9.21 -14.71
CA LYS A 64 6.10 -9.65 -14.56
C LYS A 64 6.50 -9.92 -13.10
N THR A 65 5.65 -9.60 -12.14
CA THR A 65 5.95 -9.70 -10.70
C THR A 65 5.11 -10.75 -9.99
N ASN A 66 4.35 -11.56 -10.72
CA ASN A 66 3.42 -12.55 -10.15
C ASN A 66 4.09 -13.52 -9.15
N GLU A 67 5.32 -13.95 -9.42
CA GLU A 67 6.07 -14.86 -8.56
C GLU A 67 6.50 -14.22 -7.23
N LEU A 68 6.53 -12.89 -7.16
CA LEU A 68 6.91 -12.18 -5.93
C LEU A 68 5.78 -12.15 -4.91
N PHE A 69 4.51 -12.35 -5.32
CA PHE A 69 3.36 -12.22 -4.42
C PHE A 69 3.28 -13.28 -3.32
N ASP A 70 4.01 -14.38 -3.42
CA ASP A 70 4.11 -15.34 -2.33
C ASP A 70 5.01 -14.85 -1.18
N LYS A 71 5.84 -13.83 -1.45
CA LYS A 71 6.81 -13.26 -0.51
C LYS A 71 6.51 -11.83 -0.09
N ILE A 72 5.57 -11.17 -0.77
CA ILE A 72 5.19 -9.78 -0.54
C ILE A 72 3.93 -9.74 0.31
N LYS A 73 3.91 -8.84 1.30
CA LYS A 73 2.81 -8.69 2.24
C LYS A 73 1.82 -7.59 1.85
N TRP A 74 2.25 -6.62 1.05
CA TRP A 74 1.47 -5.45 0.71
C TRP A 74 1.52 -5.13 -0.78
N LEU A 75 0.41 -4.68 -1.32
CA LEU A 75 0.33 -4.00 -2.61
C LEU A 75 -0.09 -2.55 -2.37
N TRP A 76 0.73 -1.62 -2.85
CA TRP A 76 0.44 -0.20 -2.91
C TRP A 76 -0.17 0.12 -4.27
N ILE A 77 -1.35 0.75 -4.28
CA ILE A 77 -2.07 1.07 -5.52
C ILE A 77 -2.18 2.58 -5.65
N ASP A 78 -1.49 3.11 -6.64
CA ASP A 78 -1.68 4.48 -7.10
C ASP A 78 -2.82 4.55 -8.12
N ASN A 79 -3.63 5.61 -8.04
CA ASN A 79 -4.72 5.88 -8.97
C ASN A 79 -4.51 7.29 -9.54
N PHE A 80 -3.69 7.42 -10.58
CA PHE A 80 -3.38 8.72 -11.18
C PHE A 80 -4.57 9.26 -11.97
N ASN A 81 -5.21 8.44 -12.77
CA ASN A 81 -6.32 8.82 -13.63
C ASN A 81 -7.60 8.06 -13.31
N GLU A 82 -7.51 6.73 -13.12
CA GLU A 82 -8.67 5.87 -12.88
C GLU A 82 -8.37 4.72 -11.91
N ILE A 83 -9.44 4.11 -11.42
CA ILE A 83 -9.31 2.96 -10.50
C ILE A 83 -8.93 1.72 -11.30
N LYS A 84 -7.74 1.17 -11.06
CA LYS A 84 -7.24 -0.03 -11.77
C LYS A 84 -7.52 -1.36 -11.06
N LEU A 85 -7.97 -1.35 -9.80
CA LEU A 85 -8.20 -2.59 -9.06
C LEU A 85 -9.39 -3.37 -9.64
N LYS A 86 -9.11 -4.28 -10.57
CA LYS A 86 -10.11 -5.17 -11.18
C LYS A 86 -10.36 -6.39 -10.27
N LYS A 87 -11.56 -6.99 -10.37
CA LYS A 87 -11.96 -8.19 -9.60
C LYS A 87 -10.91 -9.30 -9.68
N LYS A 88 -10.42 -9.63 -10.87
CA LYS A 88 -9.38 -10.66 -11.07
C LYS A 88 -8.13 -10.40 -10.24
N ILE A 89 -7.64 -9.15 -10.22
CA ILE A 89 -6.47 -8.74 -9.43
C ILE A 89 -6.80 -8.84 -7.93
N TYR A 90 -7.95 -8.32 -7.51
CA TYR A 90 -8.36 -8.36 -6.11
C TYR A 90 -8.37 -9.80 -5.56
N PHE A 91 -9.06 -10.73 -6.23
CA PHE A 91 -9.13 -12.13 -5.79
C PHE A 91 -7.77 -12.83 -5.83
N PHE A 92 -6.95 -12.54 -6.83
CA PHE A 92 -5.58 -13.03 -6.90
C PHE A 92 -4.76 -12.62 -5.66
N LEU A 93 -4.84 -11.36 -5.25
CA LEU A 93 -4.16 -10.83 -4.06
C LEU A 93 -4.69 -11.45 -2.77
N LYS A 94 -6.02 -11.50 -2.62
CA LYS A 94 -6.64 -12.04 -1.39
C LYS A 94 -6.36 -13.54 -1.22
N LYS A 95 -6.35 -14.33 -2.29
CA LYS A 95 -5.93 -15.74 -2.25
C LYS A 95 -4.50 -15.91 -1.68
N ARG A 96 -3.62 -14.93 -1.94
CA ARG A 96 -2.24 -14.91 -1.44
C ARG A 96 -2.06 -14.16 -0.13
N LYS A 97 -3.14 -13.75 0.52
CA LYS A 97 -3.14 -12.98 1.78
C LYS A 97 -2.35 -11.66 1.67
N VAL A 98 -2.26 -11.09 0.48
CA VAL A 98 -1.64 -9.79 0.25
C VAL A 98 -2.60 -8.70 0.70
N LYS A 99 -2.15 -7.79 1.53
CA LYS A 99 -2.88 -6.60 1.98
C LYS A 99 -2.80 -5.51 0.94
N ILE A 100 -3.85 -4.70 0.85
CA ILE A 100 -3.99 -3.63 -0.15
C ILE A 100 -3.99 -2.28 0.55
N CYS A 101 -3.07 -1.41 0.15
CA CYS A 101 -3.05 0.00 0.50
C CYS A 101 -3.37 0.83 -0.75
N ILE A 102 -4.40 1.66 -0.68
CA ILE A 102 -4.83 2.54 -1.77
C ILE A 102 -4.35 3.96 -1.52
N VAL A 103 -3.86 4.63 -2.55
CA VAL A 103 -3.64 6.07 -2.55
C VAL A 103 -4.95 6.78 -2.86
N SER A 104 -5.33 7.69 -1.99
CA SER A 104 -6.56 8.46 -2.12
C SER A 104 -6.43 9.52 -3.23
N PRO A 105 -7.49 9.78 -4.02
CA PRO A 105 -7.43 10.61 -5.21
C PRO A 105 -6.90 12.04 -4.98
N GLU A 106 -7.18 12.63 -3.83
CA GLU A 106 -6.74 13.99 -3.50
C GLU A 106 -5.22 14.12 -3.29
N LEU A 107 -4.50 13.01 -3.11
CA LEU A 107 -3.04 13.03 -3.05
C LEU A 107 -2.40 13.23 -4.42
N VAL A 108 -3.09 12.82 -5.47
CA VAL A 108 -2.66 13.02 -6.86
C VAL A 108 -3.04 14.41 -7.35
N ASN A 109 -4.27 14.85 -7.05
CA ASN A 109 -4.76 16.16 -7.44
C ASN A 109 -5.77 16.67 -6.39
N LYS A 110 -5.49 17.83 -5.78
CA LYS A 110 -6.33 18.44 -4.72
C LYS A 110 -7.79 18.63 -5.14
N ASN A 111 -8.05 18.85 -6.43
CA ASN A 111 -9.41 19.02 -6.97
C ASN A 111 -10.22 17.72 -7.01
N LYS A 112 -9.60 16.56 -6.68
CA LYS A 112 -10.25 15.24 -6.69
C LYS A 112 -10.87 14.83 -5.34
N LEU A 113 -11.15 15.75 -4.43
CA LEU A 113 -11.83 15.41 -3.15
C LEU A 113 -13.14 14.65 -3.37
N ASN A 114 -13.94 15.06 -4.35
CA ASN A 114 -15.20 14.39 -4.69
C ASN A 114 -15.02 12.95 -5.22
N GLU A 115 -13.83 12.63 -5.72
CA GLU A 115 -13.51 11.28 -6.20
C GLU A 115 -13.33 10.28 -5.05
N ILE A 116 -13.08 10.73 -3.81
CA ILE A 116 -12.98 9.86 -2.62
C ILE A 116 -14.26 9.05 -2.47
N LYS A 117 -15.42 9.71 -2.53
CA LYS A 117 -16.74 9.04 -2.42
C LYS A 117 -16.96 8.04 -3.56
N LYS A 118 -16.59 8.41 -4.79
CA LYS A 118 -16.70 7.51 -5.95
C LYS A 118 -15.84 6.27 -5.79
N LEU A 119 -14.59 6.45 -5.34
CA LEU A 119 -13.65 5.36 -5.09
C LEU A 119 -14.16 4.43 -3.97
N PHE A 120 -14.65 4.99 -2.87
CA PHE A 120 -15.25 4.22 -1.78
C PHE A 120 -16.45 3.39 -2.26
N LEU A 121 -17.39 4.02 -3.00
CA LEU A 121 -18.56 3.34 -3.55
C LEU A 121 -18.19 2.25 -4.55
N TYR A 122 -17.13 2.45 -5.33
CA TYR A 122 -16.60 1.41 -6.22
C TYR A 122 -16.16 0.17 -5.42
N PHE A 123 -15.42 0.35 -4.33
CA PHE A 123 -15.01 -0.77 -3.48
C PHE A 123 -16.19 -1.46 -2.83
N LYS A 124 -17.14 -0.69 -2.29
CA LYS A 124 -18.37 -1.23 -1.67
C LYS A 124 -19.19 -2.05 -2.67
N ARG A 125 -19.43 -1.54 -3.86
CA ARG A 125 -20.21 -2.24 -4.91
C ARG A 125 -19.55 -3.54 -5.40
N ASN A 126 -18.23 -3.61 -5.36
CA ASN A 126 -17.48 -4.80 -5.76
C ASN A 126 -17.13 -5.73 -4.59
N ASN A 127 -17.57 -5.43 -3.37
CA ASN A 127 -17.21 -6.13 -2.14
C ASN A 127 -15.68 -6.24 -1.96
N PHE A 128 -14.96 -5.14 -2.25
CA PHE A 128 -13.52 -5.08 -2.05
C PHE A 128 -13.19 -4.57 -0.66
N PHE A 129 -12.54 -5.41 0.13
CA PHE A 129 -11.97 -5.00 1.41
C PHE A 129 -10.56 -4.44 1.20
N ILE A 130 -10.39 -3.17 1.53
CA ILE A 130 -9.14 -2.44 1.47
C ILE A 130 -8.55 -2.35 2.88
N ASP A 131 -7.29 -2.76 3.04
CA ASP A 131 -6.64 -2.90 4.34
C ASP A 131 -6.14 -1.55 4.89
N ALA A 132 -5.74 -0.63 4.00
CA ALA A 132 -5.27 0.71 4.36
C ALA A 132 -5.54 1.72 3.24
N VAL A 133 -5.65 2.99 3.62
CA VAL A 133 -5.76 4.13 2.70
C VAL A 133 -4.71 5.16 3.06
N CYS A 134 -3.89 5.56 2.10
CA CYS A 134 -3.01 6.72 2.21
C CYS A 134 -3.80 7.96 1.82
N THR A 135 -4.03 8.88 2.75
CA THR A 135 -4.88 10.07 2.56
C THR A 135 -4.43 11.22 3.44
N LYS A 136 -4.73 12.45 3.04
CA LYS A 136 -4.66 13.65 3.88
C LYS A 136 -5.97 13.97 4.60
N ASN A 137 -7.06 13.26 4.24
CA ASN A 137 -8.42 13.51 4.76
C ASN A 137 -9.01 12.22 5.38
N PRO A 138 -8.41 11.69 6.46
CA PRO A 138 -8.87 10.44 7.07
C PRO A 138 -10.30 10.54 7.59
N GLU A 139 -10.75 11.73 8.01
CA GLU A 139 -12.10 12.00 8.49
C GLU A 139 -13.17 11.77 7.40
N ILE A 140 -12.85 12.05 6.12
CA ILE A 140 -13.77 11.79 5.02
C ILE A 140 -13.95 10.29 4.84
N TRP A 141 -12.86 9.53 4.84
CA TRP A 141 -12.90 8.08 4.72
C TRP A 141 -13.62 7.40 5.89
N MET A 142 -13.45 7.92 7.12
CA MET A 142 -14.14 7.40 8.30
C MET A 142 -15.66 7.62 8.25
N LYS A 143 -16.13 8.75 7.71
CA LYS A 143 -17.56 9.05 7.55
C LYS A 143 -18.25 8.19 6.48
N LEU A 144 -17.50 7.61 5.55
CA LEU A 144 -18.04 6.77 4.48
C LEU A 144 -18.21 5.29 4.90
N LYS A 145 -17.58 4.89 6.00
CA LYS A 145 -17.67 3.54 6.56
C LYS A 145 -19.04 3.27 7.16
#